data_e4f0ea64cc98d48b9cb73186f00e5de5
#
_entry.id   e4f0ea64cc98d48b9cb73186f00e5de5
#
_cell.length_a   1.000
_cell.length_b   1.000
_cell.length_c   1.000
_cell.angle_alpha   90.00
_cell.angle_beta   90.00
_cell.angle_gamma   90.00
#
_symmetry.space_group_name_H-M   'P 1'
#
loop_
_entity.id
_entity.type
_entity.pdbx_description
1 polymer ?
#
loop_
_entity_poly.entity_id
_entity_poly.type
_entity_poly.pdbx_seq_one_letter_code
_entity_poly.pdbx_strand_id
1 'polypeptide(L)'
;MRIKKQLLKFIILFSFLFGQVDLLNSRFKFTPGISYDLSIQSPKDYLGYDLGTEYTLYADVMSYLRNLAQESDRVSIHSYGKTHEKRALEYLVITSSSQRGRLEEIRKNNLRLTDPRTINNRVADKIIQENPGVYWLSYNVHGNEASSTEAVMQVAYRLAAGQDRETRAIIDNSVVILVPCVNPDGRDRYVYWYKSAQSQVTNADEFDYEHDEPWPGGRTNHYWFDLNRDWVWLVHPESQGRIAAYQHWMPQIHVDYHEMGFNRNYFTMPGTTPRNLMLPDSYEALSDTFGLANIAAFDKHKVMYYTREGFDFFYPGYGSSYPSVMGAIGMLVEQGGHSRGGRAVKTDDGYTLTLRQRIFDHYETSFATLSAAVRNRQTLNQYFHDSFQEKTNKGNAAAYIFPDNTHNYLYDVMNMLMEHGIEIHQAKTDFNVIKAHNYKDGIANRHEFNKGDFVIFTDQPRHLFINTVLQREMEIEDSIMYDMSTWSAPLAYNLEAYWTENKVRMGTTRLTEKLNYPSGLTKKKDPYAYVINWHQRNAPKALAMLWNKGYHVRSARKEFNNGIRDYPRGTLVILIGRNQEKQKSV
;
A
#
# COMPACT_ATOMS: atom_id res chain seq x y z
N MET A 1 38.67 -2.96 57.25
CA MET A 1 37.23 -2.90 56.91
C MET A 1 36.85 -1.72 56.01
N ARG A 2 37.41 -0.53 56.13
CA ARG A 2 37.11 0.66 55.27
C ARG A 2 37.58 0.52 53.82
N ILE A 3 38.74 -0.09 53.57
CA ILE A 3 39.29 -0.25 52.20
C ILE A 3 38.42 -1.21 51.37
N LYS A 4 37.91 -2.31 51.95
CA LYS A 4 36.99 -3.23 51.23
C LYS A 4 35.67 -2.58 50.87
N LYS A 5 35.12 -1.66 51.65
CA LYS A 5 33.88 -0.93 51.33
C LYS A 5 34.08 0.13 50.22
N GLN A 6 35.27 0.73 50.12
CA GLN A 6 35.58 1.65 49.03
C GLN A 6 35.84 0.91 47.73
N LEU A 7 36.53 -0.24 47.74
CA LEU A 7 36.72 -1.09 46.57
C LEU A 7 35.38 -1.62 46.05
N LEU A 8 34.46 -2.03 46.93
CA LEU A 8 33.14 -2.50 46.56
C LEU A 8 32.27 -1.39 45.92
N LYS A 9 32.35 -0.15 46.41
CA LYS A 9 31.71 1.02 45.83
C LYS A 9 32.29 1.39 44.46
N PHE A 10 33.61 1.24 44.29
CA PHE A 10 34.28 1.47 43.01
C PHE A 10 33.94 0.38 41.96
N ILE A 11 33.85 -0.89 42.37
CA ILE A 11 33.43 -2.00 41.50
C ILE A 11 31.95 -1.85 41.10
N ILE A 12 31.09 -1.44 42.03
CA ILE A 12 29.67 -1.18 41.72
C ILE A 12 29.53 0.04 40.78
N LEU A 13 30.30 1.12 40.97
CA LEU A 13 30.31 2.27 40.09
C LEU A 13 30.86 1.94 38.69
N PHE A 14 31.89 1.08 38.61
CA PHE A 14 32.47 0.61 37.34
C PHE A 14 31.56 -0.40 36.63
N SER A 15 30.83 -1.25 37.36
CA SER A 15 29.84 -2.14 36.72
C SER A 15 28.62 -1.40 36.16
N PHE A 16 28.26 -0.23 36.74
CA PHE A 16 27.23 0.64 36.12
C PHE A 16 27.71 1.40 34.89
N LEU A 17 29.02 1.58 34.69
CA LEU A 17 29.58 2.26 33.52
C LEU A 17 29.80 1.31 32.31
N PHE A 18 29.82 0.00 32.55
CA PHE A 18 30.03 -0.98 31.48
C PHE A 18 28.76 -1.60 30.88
N GLY A 19 27.57 -1.16 31.31
CA GLY A 19 26.30 -1.74 30.90
C GLY A 19 25.36 -0.82 30.13
N GLN A 20 25.70 0.45 29.92
CA GLN A 20 24.81 1.38 29.24
C GLN A 20 24.99 1.28 27.74
N VAL A 21 23.90 0.95 26.99
CA VAL A 21 23.91 0.91 25.54
C VAL A 21 24.13 2.32 25.00
N ASP A 22 25.13 2.47 24.12
CA ASP A 22 25.33 3.71 23.35
C ASP A 22 24.29 3.83 22.25
N LEU A 23 23.16 4.44 22.55
CA LEU A 23 22.06 4.65 21.59
C LEU A 23 22.45 5.54 20.41
N LEU A 24 23.41 6.46 20.62
CA LEU A 24 23.83 7.43 19.61
C LEU A 24 25.19 7.09 18.99
N ASN A 25 25.48 5.81 18.83
CA ASN A 25 26.71 5.35 18.24
C ASN A 25 27.17 6.23 17.07
N SER A 26 28.37 6.80 17.20
CA SER A 26 28.93 7.77 16.26
C SER A 26 29.09 7.24 14.83
N ARG A 27 29.03 5.92 14.64
CA ARG A 27 29.02 5.25 13.33
C ARG A 27 27.76 5.59 12.52
N PHE A 28 26.63 5.80 13.18
CA PHE A 28 25.32 6.02 12.55
C PHE A 28 24.92 7.51 12.61
N LYS A 29 25.81 8.39 12.20
CA LYS A 29 25.54 9.82 12.04
C LYS A 29 24.85 10.08 10.70
N PHE A 30 23.76 10.82 10.74
CA PHE A 30 23.11 11.28 9.52
C PHE A 30 24.01 12.28 8.81
N THR A 31 24.47 11.93 7.63
CA THR A 31 25.20 12.78 6.69
C THR A 31 26.23 13.73 7.31
N PRO A 32 27.33 13.22 7.85
CA PRO A 32 28.43 14.07 8.30
C PRO A 32 28.97 14.89 7.11
N GLY A 33 29.10 16.22 7.30
CA GLY A 33 29.65 17.13 6.30
C GLY A 33 28.61 17.76 5.35
N ILE A 34 27.31 17.52 5.51
CA ILE A 34 26.27 18.26 4.81
C ILE A 34 26.04 19.61 5.50
N SER A 35 26.02 20.69 4.71
CA SER A 35 25.52 21.98 5.15
C SER A 35 24.01 22.07 5.00
N TYR A 36 23.35 22.63 5.99
CA TYR A 36 21.91 22.84 6.00
C TYR A 36 21.57 24.33 6.06
N ASP A 37 20.41 24.68 5.60
CA ASP A 37 19.80 25.97 5.87
C ASP A 37 19.40 26.02 7.35
N LEU A 38 20.08 26.86 8.13
CA LEU A 38 19.90 26.96 9.58
C LEU A 38 18.60 27.68 9.98
N SER A 39 17.87 28.26 9.05
CA SER A 39 16.54 28.84 9.32
C SER A 39 15.45 27.74 9.42
N ILE A 40 15.77 26.51 9.03
CA ILE A 40 14.87 25.34 9.04
C ILE A 40 15.27 24.44 10.20
N GLN A 41 14.35 24.19 11.13
CA GLN A 41 14.61 23.39 12.34
C GLN A 41 14.88 21.91 12.00
N SER A 42 15.93 21.36 12.58
CA SER A 42 16.19 19.93 12.51
C SER A 42 15.18 19.14 13.37
N PRO A 43 15.00 17.80 13.12
CA PRO A 43 14.18 16.98 14.01
C PRO A 43 14.59 17.11 15.48
N LYS A 44 15.90 17.13 15.76
CA LYS A 44 16.42 17.28 17.12
C LYS A 44 16.02 18.60 17.76
N ASP A 45 16.16 19.71 17.04
CA ASP A 45 15.87 21.04 17.58
C ASP A 45 14.38 21.22 17.86
N TYR A 46 13.53 20.62 17.03
CA TYR A 46 12.08 20.66 17.20
C TYR A 46 11.56 19.72 18.29
N LEU A 47 12.02 18.47 18.29
CA LEU A 47 11.54 17.43 19.21
C LEU A 47 12.20 17.50 20.59
N GLY A 48 13.39 18.13 20.71
CA GLY A 48 14.16 18.23 21.94
C GLY A 48 15.00 16.99 22.28
N TYR A 49 15.05 15.99 21.39
CA TYR A 49 15.87 14.78 21.55
C TYR A 49 16.42 14.30 20.20
N ASP A 50 17.48 13.48 20.25
CA ASP A 50 18.07 12.89 19.04
C ASP A 50 17.24 11.70 18.55
N LEU A 51 16.99 11.63 17.23
CA LEU A 51 16.35 10.46 16.63
C LEU A 51 17.14 9.18 16.97
N GLY A 52 16.43 8.19 17.47
CA GLY A 52 16.99 6.91 17.95
C GLY A 52 17.11 6.79 19.46
N THR A 53 16.87 7.86 20.24
CA THR A 53 16.79 7.79 21.70
C THR A 53 15.37 7.53 22.22
N GLU A 54 14.37 7.91 21.42
CA GLU A 54 12.95 7.77 21.71
C GLU A 54 12.19 7.37 20.46
N TYR A 55 11.02 6.74 20.64
CA TYR A 55 10.00 6.67 19.57
C TYR A 55 9.09 7.89 19.64
N THR A 56 8.85 8.51 18.49
CA THR A 56 8.02 9.71 18.35
C THR A 56 6.55 9.34 18.12
N LEU A 57 5.62 9.91 18.86
CA LEU A 57 4.18 9.74 18.61
C LEU A 57 3.79 10.29 17.24
N TYR A 58 2.79 9.71 16.58
CA TYR A 58 2.36 10.16 15.27
C TYR A 58 1.99 11.64 15.23
N ALA A 59 1.33 12.13 16.30
CA ALA A 59 0.97 13.54 16.39
C ALA A 59 2.20 14.47 16.37
N ASP A 60 3.30 14.09 17.04
CA ASP A 60 4.53 14.87 17.11
C ASP A 60 5.30 14.79 15.78
N VAL A 61 5.34 13.60 15.15
CA VAL A 61 5.89 13.44 13.78
C VAL A 61 5.20 14.41 12.82
N MET A 62 3.88 14.42 12.80
CA MET A 62 3.12 15.28 11.88
C MET A 62 3.20 16.75 12.26
N SER A 63 3.33 17.08 13.54
CA SER A 63 3.59 18.44 14.01
C SER A 63 4.92 18.96 13.47
N TYR A 64 5.98 18.18 13.59
CA TYR A 64 7.28 18.50 13.03
C TYR A 64 7.24 18.66 11.51
N LEU A 65 6.63 17.73 10.79
CA LEU A 65 6.58 17.76 9.32
C LEU A 65 5.75 18.94 8.80
N ARG A 66 4.69 19.34 9.52
CA ARG A 66 3.94 20.57 9.19
C ARG A 66 4.74 21.83 9.46
N ASN A 67 5.51 21.88 10.55
CA ASN A 67 6.46 22.96 10.79
C ASN A 67 7.49 23.06 9.66
N LEU A 68 8.08 21.92 9.27
CA LEU A 68 9.02 21.85 8.15
C LEU A 68 8.43 22.39 6.84
N ALA A 69 7.16 22.12 6.57
CA ALA A 69 6.44 22.63 5.39
C ALA A 69 6.14 24.14 5.49
N GLN A 70 6.12 24.72 6.68
CA GLN A 70 6.00 26.18 6.88
C GLN A 70 7.34 26.89 6.73
N GLU A 71 8.44 26.27 7.15
CA GLU A 71 9.78 26.86 7.11
C GLU A 71 10.46 26.71 5.76
N SER A 72 10.12 25.67 4.95
CA SER A 72 10.78 25.41 3.68
C SER A 72 9.84 25.60 2.48
N ASP A 73 10.26 26.40 1.52
CA ASP A 73 9.54 26.57 0.26
C ASP A 73 9.65 25.36 -0.70
N ARG A 74 10.48 24.36 -0.36
CA ARG A 74 10.60 23.10 -1.09
C ARG A 74 9.50 22.09 -0.74
N VAL A 75 8.80 22.26 0.38
CA VAL A 75 7.88 21.26 0.96
C VAL A 75 6.45 21.75 0.93
N SER A 76 5.53 20.88 0.54
CA SER A 76 4.10 21.04 0.77
C SER A 76 3.50 19.75 1.34
N ILE A 77 2.44 19.90 2.12
CA ILE A 77 1.75 18.77 2.76
C ILE A 77 0.32 18.64 2.23
N HIS A 78 -0.11 17.43 1.99
CA HIS A 78 -1.41 17.12 1.39
C HIS A 78 -2.09 16.00 2.16
N SER A 79 -3.41 16.10 2.34
CA SER A 79 -4.21 15.05 2.97
C SER A 79 -4.75 14.08 1.91
N TYR A 80 -4.77 12.78 2.25
CA TYR A 80 -5.43 11.76 1.45
C TYR A 80 -6.55 11.02 2.20
N GLY A 81 -6.93 11.49 3.40
CA GLY A 81 -8.04 10.93 4.14
C GLY A 81 -7.85 10.91 5.65
N LYS A 82 -8.58 10.00 6.28
CA LYS A 82 -8.49 9.72 7.72
C LYS A 82 -8.59 8.23 7.97
N THR A 83 -7.89 7.76 9.01
CA THR A 83 -7.99 6.39 9.49
C THR A 83 -9.35 6.10 10.12
N HIS A 84 -9.60 4.83 10.48
CA HIS A 84 -10.77 4.47 11.28
C HIS A 84 -10.83 5.22 12.62
N GLU A 85 -9.69 5.49 13.26
CA GLU A 85 -9.60 6.28 14.50
C GLU A 85 -9.56 7.80 14.27
N LYS A 86 -9.80 8.25 13.02
CA LYS A 86 -9.90 9.67 12.63
C LYS A 86 -8.57 10.43 12.62
N ARG A 87 -7.42 9.75 12.69
CA ARG A 87 -6.13 10.39 12.47
C ARG A 87 -6.02 10.84 11.01
N ALA A 88 -5.46 12.02 10.79
CA ALA A 88 -5.21 12.51 9.43
C ALA A 88 -4.19 11.63 8.73
N LEU A 89 -4.45 11.31 7.46
CA LEU A 89 -3.53 10.64 6.56
C LEU A 89 -2.96 11.69 5.60
N GLU A 90 -1.66 11.93 5.69
CA GLU A 90 -1.00 13.02 4.97
C GLU A 90 0.28 12.53 4.31
N TYR A 91 0.65 13.20 3.23
CA TYR A 91 1.92 13.02 2.53
C TYR A 91 2.57 14.35 2.20
N LEU A 92 3.89 14.35 2.11
CA LEU A 92 4.67 15.50 1.69
C LEU A 92 4.97 15.40 0.19
N VAL A 93 4.97 16.54 -0.47
CA VAL A 93 5.48 16.70 -1.83
C VAL A 93 6.68 17.64 -1.75
N ILE A 94 7.85 17.15 -2.14
CA ILE A 94 9.11 17.85 -2.00
C ILE A 94 9.77 17.97 -3.38
N THR A 95 10.12 19.20 -3.76
CA THR A 95 10.82 19.52 -5.00
C THR A 95 11.52 20.86 -4.84
N SER A 96 12.36 21.28 -5.78
CA SER A 96 12.99 22.60 -5.67
C SER A 96 11.97 23.73 -5.85
N SER A 97 12.29 24.90 -5.29
CA SER A 97 11.47 26.11 -5.40
C SER A 97 11.15 26.46 -6.85
N SER A 98 12.09 26.24 -7.77
CA SER A 98 11.91 26.47 -9.20
C SER A 98 10.91 25.51 -9.86
N GLN A 99 10.85 24.26 -9.41
CA GLN A 99 9.90 23.25 -9.91
C GLN A 99 8.52 23.39 -9.27
N ARG A 100 8.44 23.94 -8.05
CA ARG A 100 7.17 24.08 -7.32
C ARG A 100 6.11 24.86 -8.10
N GLY A 101 6.52 25.92 -8.80
CA GLY A 101 5.62 26.70 -9.67
C GLY A 101 5.07 25.93 -10.87
N ARG A 102 5.72 24.82 -11.25
CA ARG A 102 5.36 23.96 -12.38
C ARG A 102 4.80 22.60 -11.94
N LEU A 103 4.53 22.40 -10.66
CA LEU A 103 4.19 21.10 -10.10
C LEU A 103 2.98 20.45 -10.80
N GLU A 104 1.94 21.23 -11.09
CA GLU A 104 0.76 20.75 -11.79
C GLU A 104 1.04 20.42 -13.27
N GLU A 105 1.94 21.15 -13.94
CA GLU A 105 2.42 20.83 -15.28
C GLU A 105 3.19 19.50 -15.28
N ILE A 106 4.12 19.34 -14.33
CA ILE A 106 4.92 18.12 -14.16
C ILE A 106 4.00 16.92 -13.95
N ARG A 107 3.03 17.04 -13.06
CA ARG A 107 2.04 16.00 -12.77
C ARG A 107 1.21 15.65 -14.01
N LYS A 108 0.68 16.63 -14.71
CA LYS A 108 -0.10 16.41 -15.94
C LYS A 108 0.73 15.74 -17.03
N ASN A 109 1.97 16.17 -17.23
CA ASN A 109 2.88 15.54 -18.18
C ASN A 109 3.14 14.08 -17.79
N ASN A 110 3.37 13.81 -16.51
CA ASN A 110 3.55 12.46 -16.00
C ASN A 110 2.31 11.58 -16.29
N LEU A 111 1.10 12.07 -16.02
CA LEU A 111 -0.15 11.35 -16.31
C LEU A 111 -0.39 11.13 -17.82
N ARG A 112 0.09 12.02 -18.68
CA ARG A 112 0.00 11.82 -20.15
C ARG A 112 0.81 10.61 -20.61
N LEU A 113 1.91 10.28 -19.95
CA LEU A 113 2.69 9.07 -20.25
C LEU A 113 1.92 7.78 -19.93
N THR A 114 0.91 7.82 -19.06
CA THR A 114 0.10 6.64 -18.70
C THR A 114 -1.04 6.34 -19.67
N ASP A 115 -1.28 7.19 -20.66
CA ASP A 115 -2.26 6.92 -21.73
C ASP A 115 -1.68 7.29 -23.11
N PRO A 116 -0.96 6.36 -23.73
CA PRO A 116 -0.34 6.56 -25.04
C PRO A 116 -1.33 6.92 -26.16
N ARG A 117 -2.62 6.64 -26.00
CA ARG A 117 -3.66 6.98 -26.97
C ARG A 117 -3.89 8.49 -27.10
N THR A 118 -3.48 9.27 -26.09
CA THR A 118 -3.75 10.71 -25.98
C THR A 118 -2.60 11.59 -26.45
N ILE A 119 -1.43 11.02 -26.70
CA ILE A 119 -0.22 11.75 -27.14
C ILE A 119 0.47 11.03 -28.30
N ASN A 120 1.16 11.80 -29.15
CA ASN A 120 2.03 11.23 -30.18
C ASN A 120 3.46 11.03 -29.64
N ASN A 121 4.27 10.24 -30.35
CA ASN A 121 5.63 9.89 -29.96
C ASN A 121 6.50 11.14 -29.72
N ARG A 122 6.41 12.17 -30.54
CA ARG A 122 7.22 13.40 -30.37
C ARG A 122 6.92 14.08 -29.03
N VAL A 123 5.66 14.11 -28.61
CA VAL A 123 5.26 14.69 -27.31
C VAL A 123 5.70 13.78 -26.17
N ALA A 124 5.55 12.45 -26.32
CA ALA A 124 6.02 11.48 -25.35
C ALA A 124 7.54 11.60 -25.13
N ASP A 125 8.33 11.61 -26.22
CA ASP A 125 9.78 11.74 -26.17
C ASP A 125 10.21 13.03 -25.44
N LYS A 126 9.54 14.14 -25.73
CA LYS A 126 9.82 15.41 -25.03
C LYS A 126 9.55 15.30 -23.53
N ILE A 127 8.42 14.71 -23.12
CA ILE A 127 8.10 14.52 -21.69
C ILE A 127 9.13 13.60 -21.05
N ILE A 128 9.48 12.48 -21.67
CA ILE A 128 10.47 11.52 -21.18
C ILE A 128 11.82 12.19 -20.91
N GLN A 129 12.24 13.05 -21.80
CA GLN A 129 13.53 13.74 -21.71
C GLN A 129 13.55 14.85 -20.67
N GLU A 130 12.49 15.65 -20.60
CA GLU A 130 12.48 16.94 -19.87
C GLU A 130 11.75 16.89 -18.52
N ASN A 131 10.74 16.00 -18.36
CA ASN A 131 9.90 16.00 -17.15
C ASN A 131 10.69 15.47 -15.94
N PRO A 132 10.64 16.11 -14.78
CA PRO A 132 11.12 15.54 -13.53
C PRO A 132 10.46 14.18 -13.23
N GLY A 133 11.22 13.25 -12.63
CA GLY A 133 10.65 11.99 -12.18
C GLY A 133 9.76 12.17 -10.96
N VAL A 134 8.77 11.31 -10.78
CA VAL A 134 7.92 11.26 -9.58
C VAL A 134 8.29 10.02 -8.78
N TYR A 135 8.77 10.19 -7.55
CA TYR A 135 9.26 9.10 -6.71
C TYR A 135 8.51 9.07 -5.39
N TRP A 136 7.99 7.91 -5.02
CA TRP A 136 7.11 7.72 -3.88
C TRP A 136 7.77 6.80 -2.84
N LEU A 137 7.91 7.27 -1.61
CA LEU A 137 8.47 6.53 -0.48
C LEU A 137 7.40 6.39 0.60
N SER A 138 6.98 5.16 0.86
CA SER A 138 5.96 4.80 1.86
C SER A 138 6.60 4.21 3.09
N TYR A 139 6.30 4.76 4.25
CA TYR A 139 6.84 4.31 5.52
C TYR A 139 5.74 3.78 6.42
N ASN A 140 6.04 2.74 7.20
CA ASN A 140 5.27 2.27 8.34
C ASN A 140 3.83 1.82 7.99
N VAL A 141 3.68 0.95 7.00
CA VAL A 141 2.40 0.30 6.71
C VAL A 141 2.02 -0.69 7.81
N HIS A 142 3.00 -1.33 8.43
CA HIS A 142 2.83 -2.05 9.68
C HIS A 142 3.27 -1.15 10.85
N GLY A 143 2.34 -0.79 11.73
CA GLY A 143 2.58 0.26 12.71
C GLY A 143 3.68 -0.04 13.72
N ASN A 144 3.93 -1.30 14.05
CA ASN A 144 5.00 -1.74 14.95
C ASN A 144 6.38 -1.91 14.28
N GLU A 145 6.49 -1.59 12.99
CA GLU A 145 7.73 -1.45 12.24
C GLU A 145 8.14 0.03 12.24
N ALA A 146 8.40 0.55 13.44
CA ALA A 146 8.27 1.97 13.73
C ALA A 146 9.49 2.83 13.37
N SER A 147 10.68 2.23 13.09
CA SER A 147 11.90 3.00 12.80
C SER A 147 11.84 3.76 11.49
N SER A 148 11.06 3.29 10.53
CA SER A 148 10.92 3.95 9.23
C SER A 148 10.23 5.33 9.31
N THR A 149 9.23 5.50 10.19
CA THR A 149 8.64 6.83 10.46
C THR A 149 9.62 7.78 11.16
N GLU A 150 10.51 7.27 12.01
CA GLU A 150 11.60 8.10 12.55
C GLU A 150 12.56 8.53 11.44
N ALA A 151 12.89 7.62 10.51
CA ALA A 151 13.78 7.90 9.38
C ALA A 151 13.23 8.98 8.44
N VAL A 152 11.92 8.96 8.16
CA VAL A 152 11.32 9.93 7.23
C VAL A 152 11.45 11.37 7.71
N MET A 153 11.49 11.63 9.02
CA MET A 153 11.72 12.97 9.56
C MET A 153 13.10 13.50 9.14
N GLN A 154 14.13 12.65 9.21
CA GLN A 154 15.50 13.03 8.79
C GLN A 154 15.61 13.13 7.25
N VAL A 155 14.92 12.26 6.51
CA VAL A 155 14.84 12.31 5.05
C VAL A 155 14.19 13.62 4.60
N ALA A 156 13.05 13.97 5.16
CA ALA A 156 12.32 15.20 4.87
C ALA A 156 13.16 16.45 5.20
N TYR A 157 13.83 16.46 6.36
CA TYR A 157 14.71 17.54 6.77
C TYR A 157 15.84 17.77 5.78
N ARG A 158 16.56 16.70 5.36
CA ARG A 158 17.64 16.85 4.39
C ARG A 158 17.14 17.36 3.04
N LEU A 159 16.01 16.85 2.55
CA LEU A 159 15.44 17.35 1.28
C LEU A 159 14.98 18.80 1.38
N ALA A 160 14.44 19.22 2.53
CA ALA A 160 13.97 20.57 2.79
C ALA A 160 15.09 21.59 2.98
N ALA A 161 16.12 21.22 3.75
CA ALA A 161 17.15 22.15 4.26
C ALA A 161 18.55 21.91 3.68
N GLY A 162 18.84 20.72 3.12
CA GLY A 162 20.16 20.34 2.64
C GLY A 162 20.61 21.19 1.45
N GLN A 163 21.90 21.61 1.49
CA GLN A 163 22.52 22.48 0.48
C GLN A 163 23.58 21.74 -0.35
N ASP A 164 23.82 20.46 -0.06
CA ASP A 164 24.79 19.65 -0.78
C ASP A 164 24.35 19.32 -2.22
N ARG A 165 25.35 18.95 -3.05
CA ARG A 165 25.13 18.66 -4.47
C ARG A 165 24.13 17.54 -4.72
N GLU A 166 24.16 16.49 -3.88
CA GLU A 166 23.28 15.34 -4.03
C GLU A 166 21.83 15.73 -3.75
N THR A 167 21.58 16.42 -2.64
CA THR A 167 20.23 16.91 -2.29
C THR A 167 19.67 17.82 -3.38
N ARG A 168 20.48 18.76 -3.89
CA ARG A 168 20.07 19.66 -4.98
C ARG A 168 19.74 18.87 -6.25
N ALA A 169 20.59 17.91 -6.64
CA ALA A 169 20.34 17.08 -7.82
C ALA A 169 19.01 16.33 -7.71
N ILE A 170 18.66 15.83 -6.51
CA ILE A 170 17.38 15.14 -6.28
C ILE A 170 16.21 16.12 -6.46
N ILE A 171 16.19 17.22 -5.73
CA ILE A 171 15.03 18.13 -5.73
C ILE A 171 14.85 18.88 -7.05
N ASP A 172 15.92 19.16 -7.79
CA ASP A 172 15.85 19.84 -9.09
C ASP A 172 15.33 18.94 -10.22
N ASN A 173 15.49 17.62 -10.11
CA ASN A 173 15.14 16.65 -11.15
C ASN A 173 13.99 15.73 -10.77
N SER A 174 13.37 15.92 -9.61
CA SER A 174 12.26 15.08 -9.19
C SER A 174 11.21 15.79 -8.34
N VAL A 175 10.05 15.16 -8.26
CA VAL A 175 9.02 15.36 -7.26
C VAL A 175 9.07 14.16 -6.33
N VAL A 176 9.53 14.36 -5.11
CA VAL A 176 9.61 13.31 -4.09
C VAL A 176 8.34 13.35 -3.24
N ILE A 177 7.65 12.23 -3.17
CA ILE A 177 6.46 12.05 -2.34
C ILE A 177 6.85 11.18 -1.14
N LEU A 178 6.69 11.72 0.05
CA LEU A 178 6.94 10.98 1.29
C LEU A 178 5.61 10.76 2.01
N VAL A 179 5.26 9.48 2.27
CA VAL A 179 4.14 9.11 3.13
C VAL A 179 4.71 8.71 4.49
N PRO A 180 4.66 9.59 5.50
CA PRO A 180 5.40 9.39 6.75
C PRO A 180 4.97 8.19 7.56
N CYS A 181 3.67 7.87 7.50
CA CYS A 181 3.10 6.73 8.19
C CYS A 181 1.79 6.32 7.51
N VAL A 182 1.78 5.12 6.92
CA VAL A 182 0.58 4.58 6.26
C VAL A 182 -0.43 4.08 7.28
N ASN A 183 0.03 3.61 8.45
CA ASN A 183 -0.81 3.05 9.51
C ASN A 183 -0.61 3.75 10.86
N PRO A 184 -1.08 4.99 11.02
CA PRO A 184 -0.88 5.72 12.27
C PRO A 184 -1.66 5.14 13.46
N ASP A 185 -2.78 4.43 13.25
CA ASP A 185 -3.52 3.75 14.31
C ASP A 185 -2.69 2.60 14.91
N GLY A 186 -2.09 1.77 14.06
CA GLY A 186 -1.20 0.71 14.49
C GLY A 186 0.09 1.24 15.11
N ARG A 187 0.69 2.29 14.52
CA ARG A 187 1.89 2.91 15.06
C ARG A 187 1.67 3.45 16.48
N ASP A 188 0.64 4.24 16.68
CA ASP A 188 0.38 4.80 18.01
C ASP A 188 0.08 3.71 19.04
N ARG A 189 -0.61 2.63 18.65
CA ARG A 189 -0.83 1.48 19.53
C ARG A 189 0.48 0.88 20.00
N TYR A 190 1.45 0.68 19.10
CA TYR A 190 2.79 0.20 19.45
C TYR A 190 3.57 1.23 20.29
N VAL A 191 3.66 2.48 19.84
CA VAL A 191 4.50 3.50 20.48
C VAL A 191 4.00 3.86 21.89
N TYR A 192 2.69 3.96 22.11
CA TYR A 192 2.12 4.19 23.44
C TYR A 192 2.42 3.02 24.39
N TRP A 193 2.25 1.79 23.90
CA TRP A 193 2.63 0.62 24.69
C TRP A 193 4.12 0.64 25.01
N TYR A 194 4.98 0.81 24.00
CA TYR A 194 6.42 0.82 24.19
C TYR A 194 6.85 1.86 25.22
N LYS A 195 6.37 3.10 25.12
CA LYS A 195 6.67 4.17 26.08
C LYS A 195 6.22 3.84 27.50
N SER A 196 5.19 3.03 27.68
CA SER A 196 4.73 2.57 29.01
C SER A 196 5.53 1.38 29.55
N ALA A 197 6.14 0.59 28.65
CA ALA A 197 6.88 -0.62 28.96
C ALA A 197 8.39 -0.37 29.13
N GLN A 198 8.92 0.62 28.41
CA GLN A 198 10.36 0.88 28.31
C GLN A 198 11.00 1.16 29.67
N SER A 199 12.18 0.59 29.87
CA SER A 199 13.01 0.85 31.06
C SER A 199 13.66 2.24 30.97
N GLN A 200 13.88 2.89 32.13
CA GLN A 200 14.59 4.18 32.20
C GLN A 200 16.01 4.08 31.60
N VAL A 201 16.72 3.02 31.93
CA VAL A 201 18.00 2.65 31.33
C VAL A 201 17.69 1.63 30.23
N THR A 202 18.16 1.88 29.01
CA THR A 202 17.89 0.98 27.88
C THR A 202 18.38 -0.43 28.18
N ASN A 203 17.47 -1.40 28.12
CA ASN A 203 17.75 -2.81 28.25
C ASN A 203 17.74 -3.46 26.85
N ALA A 204 18.83 -4.13 26.50
CA ALA A 204 18.96 -4.83 25.23
C ALA A 204 18.67 -6.35 25.34
N ASP A 205 18.25 -6.83 26.50
CA ASP A 205 17.86 -8.23 26.69
C ASP A 205 16.52 -8.49 26.01
N GLU A 206 16.53 -9.35 24.99
CA GLU A 206 15.34 -9.67 24.17
C GLU A 206 14.18 -10.29 24.96
N PHE A 207 14.44 -10.78 26.17
CA PHE A 207 13.44 -11.36 27.07
C PHE A 207 12.84 -10.33 28.05
N ASP A 208 13.28 -9.07 28.00
CA ASP A 208 12.66 -8.02 28.79
C ASP A 208 11.27 -7.66 28.26
N TYR A 209 10.40 -7.20 29.17
CA TYR A 209 9.01 -6.85 28.86
C TYR A 209 8.88 -5.81 27.72
N GLU A 210 9.84 -4.90 27.57
CA GLU A 210 9.84 -3.89 26.51
C GLU A 210 10.06 -4.48 25.09
N HIS A 211 10.37 -5.79 24.97
CA HIS A 211 10.53 -6.52 23.72
C HIS A 211 9.41 -7.52 23.45
N ASP A 212 8.36 -7.55 24.27
CA ASP A 212 7.23 -8.48 24.15
C ASP A 212 5.91 -7.72 23.97
N GLU A 213 5.69 -7.21 22.75
CA GLU A 213 4.49 -6.45 22.40
C GLU A 213 3.24 -7.31 22.59
N PRO A 214 2.26 -6.87 23.41
CA PRO A 214 1.04 -7.65 23.66
C PRO A 214 0.11 -7.64 22.44
N TRP A 215 -0.63 -8.72 22.29
CA TRP A 215 -1.75 -8.74 21.35
C TRP A 215 -2.78 -7.62 21.70
N PRO A 216 -3.36 -6.88 20.72
CA PRO A 216 -3.35 -7.17 19.27
C PRO A 216 -2.15 -6.63 18.48
N GLY A 217 -1.17 -5.99 19.13
CA GLY A 217 0.00 -5.43 18.49
C GLY A 217 -0.29 -4.26 17.52
N GLY A 218 0.78 -3.60 17.09
CA GLY A 218 0.70 -2.44 16.18
C GLY A 218 0.76 -2.76 14.69
N ARG A 219 0.94 -4.03 14.30
CA ARG A 219 1.08 -4.39 12.88
C ARG A 219 -0.09 -3.92 12.04
N THR A 220 -1.30 -4.19 12.49
CA THR A 220 -2.55 -4.03 11.75
C THR A 220 -3.23 -2.68 12.03
N ASN A 221 -4.24 -2.32 11.22
CA ASN A 221 -5.05 -1.13 11.45
C ASN A 221 -5.97 -1.29 12.69
N HIS A 222 -6.92 -0.35 12.89
CA HIS A 222 -7.87 -0.41 14.01
C HIS A 222 -8.65 -1.73 14.09
N TYR A 223 -9.07 -2.29 12.95
CA TYR A 223 -9.87 -3.51 12.88
C TYR A 223 -9.05 -4.78 12.65
N TRP A 224 -7.74 -4.71 12.90
CA TRP A 224 -6.80 -5.84 12.79
C TRP A 224 -6.63 -6.40 11.38
N PHE A 225 -6.78 -5.54 10.36
CA PHE A 225 -6.48 -5.89 8.99
C PHE A 225 -5.09 -5.40 8.58
N ASP A 226 -4.40 -6.22 7.83
CA ASP A 226 -3.10 -5.87 7.25
C ASP A 226 -3.29 -4.96 6.03
N LEU A 227 -2.90 -3.69 6.16
CA LEU A 227 -2.99 -2.70 5.07
C LEU A 227 -2.04 -3.01 3.91
N ASN A 228 -1.04 -3.89 4.14
CA ASN A 228 -0.16 -4.38 3.08
C ASN A 228 -0.72 -5.62 2.35
N ARG A 229 -2.00 -5.90 2.50
CA ARG A 229 -2.78 -6.86 1.71
C ARG A 229 -3.94 -6.20 0.97
N ASP A 230 -4.16 -4.89 1.19
CA ASP A 230 -5.34 -4.15 0.73
C ASP A 230 -5.06 -3.12 -0.39
N TRP A 231 -3.91 -3.24 -1.10
CA TRP A 231 -3.59 -2.34 -2.21
C TRP A 231 -4.53 -2.51 -3.42
N VAL A 232 -4.99 -3.73 -3.67
CA VAL A 232 -5.94 -4.03 -4.76
C VAL A 232 -7.39 -3.87 -4.29
N TRP A 233 -7.71 -4.38 -3.10
CA TRP A 233 -9.10 -4.60 -2.68
C TRP A 233 -9.80 -3.36 -2.15
N LEU A 234 -9.06 -2.39 -1.64
CA LEU A 234 -9.57 -1.08 -1.17
C LEU A 234 -10.70 -1.20 -0.14
N VAL A 235 -10.61 -2.15 0.76
CA VAL A 235 -11.62 -2.41 1.79
C VAL A 235 -11.60 -1.30 2.85
N HIS A 236 -10.41 -0.78 3.17
CA HIS A 236 -10.21 0.19 4.25
C HIS A 236 -10.03 1.62 3.74
N PRO A 237 -10.52 2.63 4.51
CA PRO A 237 -10.39 4.03 4.12
C PRO A 237 -8.94 4.47 3.93
N GLU A 238 -8.00 3.90 4.69
CA GLU A 238 -6.56 4.11 4.53
C GLU A 238 -6.09 3.73 3.12
N SER A 239 -6.51 2.57 2.63
CA SER A 239 -6.17 2.08 1.29
C SER A 239 -6.88 2.86 0.19
N GLN A 240 -8.16 3.19 0.36
CA GLN A 240 -8.92 3.99 -0.60
C GLN A 240 -8.28 5.36 -0.80
N GLY A 241 -7.95 6.06 0.28
CA GLY A 241 -7.29 7.36 0.21
C GLY A 241 -5.89 7.27 -0.41
N ARG A 242 -5.11 6.26 -0.01
CA ARG A 242 -3.77 6.02 -0.55
C ARG A 242 -3.79 5.78 -2.06
N ILE A 243 -4.70 4.95 -2.57
CA ILE A 243 -4.82 4.70 -4.00
C ILE A 243 -5.30 5.94 -4.75
N ALA A 244 -6.22 6.72 -4.22
CA ALA A 244 -6.61 7.99 -4.83
C ALA A 244 -5.42 8.95 -4.99
N ALA A 245 -4.57 9.08 -3.95
CA ALA A 245 -3.35 9.86 -4.03
C ALA A 245 -2.32 9.24 -4.99
N TYR A 246 -2.17 7.92 -5.00
CA TYR A 246 -1.29 7.20 -5.92
C TYR A 246 -1.69 7.43 -7.38
N GLN A 247 -2.98 7.29 -7.72
CA GLN A 247 -3.52 7.55 -9.07
C GLN A 247 -3.38 9.03 -9.48
N HIS A 248 -3.41 9.94 -8.52
CA HIS A 248 -3.18 11.36 -8.78
C HIS A 248 -1.75 11.64 -9.25
N TRP A 249 -0.77 10.90 -8.74
CA TRP A 249 0.66 11.13 -9.03
C TRP A 249 1.25 10.13 -10.03
N MET A 250 0.90 8.86 -9.96
CA MET A 250 1.43 7.76 -10.77
C MET A 250 2.97 7.77 -10.83
N PRO A 251 3.66 7.39 -9.74
CA PRO A 251 5.12 7.49 -9.66
C PRO A 251 5.84 6.45 -10.53
N GLN A 252 7.09 6.74 -10.93
CA GLN A 252 7.98 5.79 -11.60
C GLN A 252 8.69 4.83 -10.64
N ILE A 253 8.84 5.22 -9.37
CA ILE A 253 9.39 4.39 -8.30
C ILE A 253 8.46 4.47 -7.10
N HIS A 254 8.27 3.33 -6.45
CA HIS A 254 7.66 3.24 -5.14
C HIS A 254 8.52 2.34 -4.25
N VAL A 255 8.89 2.84 -3.07
CA VAL A 255 9.59 2.06 -2.05
C VAL A 255 8.68 1.87 -0.85
N ASP A 256 8.52 0.62 -0.42
CA ASP A 256 7.78 0.23 0.78
C ASP A 256 8.78 -0.15 1.88
N TYR A 257 8.78 0.62 2.98
CA TYR A 257 9.75 0.51 4.08
C TYR A 257 9.17 -0.32 5.22
N HIS A 258 9.80 -1.46 5.49
CA HIS A 258 9.38 -2.46 6.45
C HIS A 258 10.45 -2.83 7.47
N GLU A 259 10.02 -3.58 8.49
CA GLU A 259 10.92 -4.24 9.43
C GLU A 259 10.54 -5.72 9.61
N MET A 260 11.53 -6.56 9.81
CA MET A 260 11.41 -7.99 10.09
C MET A 260 12.07 -8.35 11.44
N GLY A 261 12.12 -9.64 11.79
CA GLY A 261 12.73 -10.09 13.05
C GLY A 261 14.14 -9.55 13.27
N PHE A 262 14.46 -9.12 14.48
CA PHE A 262 15.69 -8.40 14.84
C PHE A 262 16.99 -9.20 14.65
N ASN A 263 16.90 -10.52 14.53
CA ASN A 263 18.05 -11.40 14.24
C ASN A 263 18.41 -11.46 12.76
N ARG A 264 17.71 -10.69 11.90
CA ARG A 264 18.01 -10.62 10.48
C ARG A 264 18.72 -9.32 10.12
N ASN A 265 19.62 -9.42 9.12
CA ASN A 265 20.26 -8.26 8.52
C ASN A 265 19.26 -7.52 7.62
N TYR A 266 19.63 -6.34 7.14
CA TYR A 266 18.78 -5.57 6.23
C TYR A 266 18.55 -6.31 4.90
N PHE A 267 17.27 -6.42 4.49
CA PHE A 267 16.94 -6.88 3.14
C PHE A 267 16.79 -5.69 2.19
N THR A 268 17.36 -5.81 1.00
CA THR A 268 17.16 -4.87 -0.10
C THR A 268 16.95 -5.60 -1.43
N MET A 269 16.42 -4.86 -2.40
CA MET A 269 16.25 -5.36 -3.76
C MET A 269 17.54 -5.98 -4.34
N PRO A 270 17.39 -6.89 -5.32
CA PRO A 270 16.14 -7.51 -5.78
C PRO A 270 15.64 -8.62 -4.84
N GLY A 271 14.33 -8.90 -4.92
CA GLY A 271 13.73 -10.03 -4.19
C GLY A 271 13.99 -11.38 -4.86
N THR A 272 13.36 -12.44 -4.32
CA THR A 272 13.38 -13.79 -4.90
C THR A 272 12.25 -14.01 -5.91
N THR A 273 12.25 -15.11 -6.64
CA THR A 273 11.10 -15.64 -7.40
C THR A 273 9.98 -16.09 -6.43
N PRO A 274 8.71 -16.19 -6.88
CA PRO A 274 8.23 -15.87 -8.23
C PRO A 274 8.04 -14.37 -8.50
N ARG A 275 7.96 -14.04 -9.80
CA ARG A 275 7.59 -12.73 -10.31
C ARG A 275 6.29 -12.80 -11.08
N ASN A 276 5.63 -11.67 -11.24
CA ASN A 276 4.54 -11.56 -12.18
C ASN A 276 5.09 -11.54 -13.62
N LEU A 277 4.87 -12.61 -14.37
CA LEU A 277 5.40 -12.78 -15.73
C LEU A 277 4.78 -11.80 -16.76
N MET A 278 3.73 -11.06 -16.36
CA MET A 278 3.16 -9.98 -17.16
C MET A 278 4.04 -8.71 -17.17
N LEU A 279 4.99 -8.58 -16.23
CA LEU A 279 5.88 -7.41 -16.18
C LEU A 279 6.71 -7.28 -17.45
N PRO A 280 7.05 -6.05 -17.88
CA PRO A 280 7.97 -5.82 -19.00
C PRO A 280 9.34 -6.49 -18.76
N ASP A 281 9.98 -6.98 -19.82
CA ASP A 281 11.25 -7.71 -19.73
C ASP A 281 12.39 -6.87 -19.12
N SER A 282 12.32 -5.55 -19.23
CA SER A 282 13.30 -4.63 -18.65
C SER A 282 13.11 -4.38 -17.14
N TYR A 283 12.07 -4.93 -16.50
CA TYR A 283 11.78 -4.72 -15.08
C TYR A 283 12.94 -5.16 -14.18
N GLU A 284 13.43 -6.38 -14.37
CA GLU A 284 14.47 -6.95 -13.50
C GLU A 284 15.78 -6.15 -13.56
N ALA A 285 16.21 -5.74 -14.74
CA ALA A 285 17.43 -4.95 -14.90
C ALA A 285 17.36 -3.58 -14.20
N LEU A 286 16.17 -2.94 -14.24
CA LEU A 286 15.93 -1.70 -13.51
C LEU A 286 15.85 -1.93 -12.01
N SER A 287 15.18 -2.98 -11.57
CA SER A 287 15.10 -3.40 -10.17
C SER A 287 16.50 -3.64 -9.58
N ASP A 288 17.36 -4.36 -10.31
CA ASP A 288 18.77 -4.57 -9.95
C ASP A 288 19.55 -3.25 -9.80
N THR A 289 19.29 -2.27 -10.65
CA THR A 289 19.94 -0.93 -10.59
C THR A 289 19.73 -0.26 -9.23
N PHE A 290 18.52 -0.35 -8.67
CA PHE A 290 18.21 0.23 -7.36
C PHE A 290 18.74 -0.61 -6.21
N GLY A 291 18.69 -1.94 -6.35
CA GLY A 291 19.33 -2.86 -5.41
C GLY A 291 20.81 -2.59 -5.26
N LEU A 292 21.53 -2.48 -6.37
CA LEU A 292 22.96 -2.16 -6.38
C LEU A 292 23.28 -0.78 -5.76
N ALA A 293 22.40 0.20 -5.90
CA ALA A 293 22.60 1.51 -5.26
C ALA A 293 22.51 1.40 -3.72
N ASN A 294 21.55 0.65 -3.20
CA ASN A 294 21.42 0.40 -1.76
C ASN A 294 22.61 -0.43 -1.22
N ILE A 295 23.02 -1.46 -1.95
CA ILE A 295 24.20 -2.28 -1.63
C ILE A 295 25.45 -1.40 -1.52
N ALA A 296 25.70 -0.53 -2.49
CA ALA A 296 26.85 0.38 -2.46
C ALA A 296 26.83 1.34 -1.25
N ALA A 297 25.65 1.81 -0.84
CA ALA A 297 25.50 2.62 0.38
C ALA A 297 25.85 1.80 1.63
N PHE A 298 25.39 0.56 1.73
CA PHE A 298 25.66 -0.29 2.88
C PHE A 298 27.13 -0.76 2.94
N ASP A 299 27.74 -1.09 1.82
CA ASP A 299 29.17 -1.44 1.75
C ASP A 299 30.04 -0.29 2.25
N LYS A 300 29.72 0.96 1.86
CA LYS A 300 30.40 2.17 2.34
C LYS A 300 30.33 2.29 3.87
N HIS A 301 29.18 1.97 4.46
CA HIS A 301 28.94 2.07 5.90
C HIS A 301 29.18 0.75 6.66
N LYS A 302 29.57 -0.33 5.96
CA LYS A 302 29.80 -1.67 6.51
C LYS A 302 28.56 -2.19 7.28
N VAL A 303 27.37 -1.92 6.74
CA VAL A 303 26.10 -2.46 7.26
C VAL A 303 25.86 -3.82 6.59
N MET A 304 25.47 -4.82 7.36
CA MET A 304 25.16 -6.15 6.86
C MET A 304 23.78 -6.15 6.18
N TYR A 305 23.69 -6.76 5.01
CA TYR A 305 22.47 -6.88 4.22
C TYR A 305 22.40 -8.24 3.51
N TYR A 306 21.22 -8.54 2.96
CA TYR A 306 21.03 -9.66 2.02
C TYR A 306 20.02 -9.28 0.94
N THR A 307 19.97 -10.06 -0.13
CA THR A 307 19.13 -9.85 -1.31
C THR A 307 18.82 -11.19 -1.97
N ARG A 308 17.80 -11.26 -2.81
CA ARG A 308 17.35 -12.46 -3.53
C ARG A 308 16.92 -13.64 -2.65
N GLU A 309 16.51 -13.36 -1.42
CA GLU A 309 16.05 -14.35 -0.46
C GLU A 309 14.81 -13.84 0.30
N GLY A 310 13.90 -14.75 0.64
CA GLY A 310 12.82 -14.54 1.60
C GLY A 310 11.61 -13.75 1.13
N PHE A 311 11.75 -12.85 0.16
CA PHE A 311 10.65 -11.97 -0.29
C PHE A 311 10.50 -12.04 -1.80
N ASP A 312 9.36 -12.53 -2.27
CA ASP A 312 8.91 -12.40 -3.65
C ASP A 312 8.07 -11.13 -3.85
N PHE A 313 7.81 -10.77 -5.12
CA PHE A 313 6.99 -9.64 -5.50
C PHE A 313 5.84 -10.08 -6.42
N PHE A 314 5.21 -11.18 -6.06
CA PHE A 314 4.20 -11.82 -6.89
C PHE A 314 2.78 -11.33 -6.60
N TYR A 315 2.35 -11.34 -5.33
CA TYR A 315 1.00 -10.92 -4.96
C TYR A 315 0.79 -9.41 -5.18
N PRO A 316 -0.16 -8.98 -6.04
CA PRO A 316 -0.33 -7.57 -6.41
C PRO A 316 -0.91 -6.68 -5.30
N GLY A 317 -1.31 -7.25 -4.19
CA GLY A 317 -1.82 -6.52 -3.02
C GLY A 317 -0.76 -6.00 -2.05
N TYR A 318 0.55 -6.23 -2.31
CA TYR A 318 1.65 -5.64 -1.56
C TYR A 318 2.03 -4.25 -2.07
N GLY A 319 2.55 -3.40 -1.17
CA GLY A 319 3.09 -2.09 -1.53
C GLY A 319 4.34 -2.13 -2.42
N SER A 320 5.00 -3.28 -2.51
CA SER A 320 6.11 -3.53 -3.43
C SER A 320 5.65 -4.00 -4.82
N SER A 321 4.57 -4.77 -4.91
CA SER A 321 4.12 -5.42 -6.14
C SER A 321 3.04 -4.64 -6.89
N TYR A 322 2.11 -4.00 -6.17
CA TYR A 322 1.09 -3.14 -6.78
C TYR A 322 1.68 -2.05 -7.68
N PRO A 323 2.71 -1.31 -7.23
CA PRO A 323 3.34 -0.31 -8.09
C PRO A 323 3.91 -0.90 -9.39
N SER A 324 4.46 -2.12 -9.33
CA SER A 324 5.04 -2.78 -10.51
C SER A 324 3.98 -3.07 -11.58
N VAL A 325 2.80 -3.53 -11.19
CA VAL A 325 1.68 -3.75 -12.13
C VAL A 325 0.97 -2.45 -12.54
N MET A 326 1.34 -1.33 -11.92
CA MET A 326 0.92 0.02 -12.29
C MET A 326 2.00 0.81 -13.06
N GLY A 327 3.02 0.13 -13.57
CA GLY A 327 4.05 0.71 -14.44
C GLY A 327 5.25 1.34 -13.72
N ALA A 328 5.34 1.25 -12.39
CA ALA A 328 6.48 1.70 -11.61
C ALA A 328 7.51 0.59 -11.39
N ILE A 329 8.68 0.94 -10.88
CA ILE A 329 9.56 0.00 -10.19
C ILE A 329 9.14 -0.03 -8.72
N GLY A 330 8.44 -1.10 -8.34
CA GLY A 330 8.08 -1.35 -6.95
C GLY A 330 9.24 -1.97 -6.18
N MET A 331 9.51 -1.47 -5.00
CA MET A 331 10.63 -1.89 -4.17
C MET A 331 10.17 -2.22 -2.75
N LEU A 332 10.81 -3.20 -2.15
CA LEU A 332 10.72 -3.54 -0.73
C LEU A 332 12.09 -3.39 -0.09
N VAL A 333 12.13 -2.82 1.09
CA VAL A 333 13.28 -2.89 2.00
C VAL A 333 12.79 -3.30 3.38
N GLU A 334 13.58 -4.17 4.06
CA GLU A 334 13.23 -4.73 5.36
C GLU A 334 14.40 -4.59 6.33
N GLN A 335 14.19 -3.85 7.40
CA GLN A 335 15.17 -3.68 8.47
C GLN A 335 14.95 -4.75 9.55
N GLY A 336 16.01 -5.34 10.10
CA GLY A 336 15.89 -6.11 11.34
C GLY A 336 15.42 -5.23 12.49
N GLY A 337 14.47 -5.71 13.28
CA GLY A 337 13.94 -4.92 14.40
C GLY A 337 12.50 -5.29 14.74
N HIS A 338 11.56 -4.79 13.97
CA HIS A 338 10.13 -5.01 14.20
C HIS A 338 9.70 -4.61 15.62
N SER A 339 8.59 -5.10 16.12
CA SER A 339 8.07 -4.83 17.48
C SER A 339 9.04 -5.16 18.62
N ARG A 340 9.94 -6.12 18.42
CA ARG A 340 10.90 -6.57 19.42
C ARG A 340 12.22 -5.78 19.43
N GLY A 341 12.40 -4.85 18.50
CA GLY A 341 13.64 -4.08 18.39
C GLY A 341 13.86 -3.06 19.52
N GLY A 342 12.79 -2.51 20.07
CA GLY A 342 12.86 -1.48 21.11
C GLY A 342 13.79 -0.32 20.75
N ARG A 343 14.40 0.33 21.73
CA ARG A 343 15.51 1.30 21.51
C ARG A 343 16.83 0.61 21.20
N ALA A 344 17.02 -0.60 21.72
CA ALA A 344 18.13 -1.49 21.39
C ALA A 344 17.76 -2.92 21.75
N VAL A 345 18.22 -3.88 20.96
CA VAL A 345 18.08 -5.31 21.23
C VAL A 345 19.37 -6.04 20.91
N LYS A 346 19.73 -7.03 21.70
CA LYS A 346 20.88 -7.89 21.45
C LYS A 346 20.48 -9.05 20.56
N THR A 347 21.15 -9.19 19.42
CA THR A 347 20.92 -10.29 18.47
C THR A 347 21.61 -11.58 18.92
N ASP A 348 21.25 -12.72 18.34
CA ASP A 348 21.79 -14.05 18.67
C ASP A 348 23.32 -14.15 18.49
N ASP A 349 23.88 -13.39 17.54
CA ASP A 349 25.31 -13.28 17.32
C ASP A 349 26.04 -12.32 18.27
N GLY A 350 25.29 -11.74 19.22
CA GLY A 350 25.82 -10.86 20.26
C GLY A 350 25.98 -9.40 19.83
N TYR A 351 25.52 -9.03 18.65
CA TYR A 351 25.48 -7.63 18.20
C TYR A 351 24.34 -6.88 18.90
N THR A 352 24.53 -5.60 19.21
CA THR A 352 23.46 -4.75 19.76
C THR A 352 22.90 -3.86 18.64
N LEU A 353 21.72 -4.22 18.15
CA LEU A 353 20.99 -3.46 17.15
C LEU A 353 20.22 -2.32 17.84
N THR A 354 20.54 -1.06 17.50
CA THR A 354 19.90 0.12 18.10
C THR A 354 18.84 0.71 17.18
N LEU A 355 17.87 1.42 17.75
CA LEU A 355 16.89 2.21 16.99
C LEU A 355 17.59 3.22 16.10
N ARG A 356 18.69 3.85 16.57
CA ARG A 356 19.50 4.79 15.78
C ARG A 356 20.04 4.17 14.50
N GLN A 357 20.55 2.95 14.56
CA GLN A 357 21.01 2.23 13.37
C GLN A 357 19.86 1.95 12.41
N ARG A 358 18.73 1.45 12.90
CA ARG A 358 17.57 1.13 12.08
C ARG A 358 17.04 2.36 11.31
N ILE A 359 17.02 3.50 11.98
CA ILE A 359 16.68 4.79 11.37
C ILE A 359 17.73 5.17 10.29
N PHE A 360 19.02 5.00 10.61
CA PHE A 360 20.11 5.30 9.69
C PHE A 360 20.05 4.44 8.43
N ASP A 361 19.81 3.16 8.56
CA ASP A 361 19.76 2.21 7.45
C ASP A 361 18.61 2.57 6.47
N HIS A 362 17.42 2.91 6.97
CA HIS A 362 16.31 3.41 6.14
C HIS A 362 16.61 4.79 5.51
N TYR A 363 17.28 5.67 6.24
CA TYR A 363 17.69 6.97 5.72
C TYR A 363 18.69 6.82 4.57
N GLU A 364 19.71 5.98 4.70
CA GLU A 364 20.72 5.74 3.64
C GLU A 364 20.10 5.11 2.39
N THR A 365 19.23 4.11 2.52
CA THR A 365 18.53 3.52 1.38
C THR A 365 17.56 4.48 0.70
N SER A 366 16.94 5.40 1.45
CA SER A 366 16.11 6.45 0.86
C SER A 366 16.93 7.35 -0.08
N PHE A 367 18.10 7.82 0.37
CA PHE A 367 18.96 8.67 -0.47
C PHE A 367 19.66 7.89 -1.58
N ALA A 368 20.10 6.67 -1.35
CA ALA A 368 20.68 5.81 -2.38
C ALA A 368 19.68 5.58 -3.53
N THR A 369 18.43 5.26 -3.19
CA THR A 369 17.35 5.07 -4.18
C THR A 369 17.04 6.37 -4.93
N LEU A 370 16.83 7.50 -4.25
CA LEU A 370 16.53 8.79 -4.88
C LEU A 370 17.67 9.25 -5.80
N SER A 371 18.92 9.09 -5.37
CA SER A 371 20.10 9.44 -6.18
C SER A 371 20.21 8.55 -7.43
N ALA A 372 19.93 7.25 -7.31
CA ALA A 372 19.89 6.34 -8.45
C ALA A 372 18.74 6.67 -9.40
N ALA A 373 17.59 7.04 -8.86
CA ALA A 373 16.41 7.42 -9.63
C ALA A 373 16.66 8.66 -10.50
N VAL A 374 17.28 9.68 -9.93
CA VAL A 374 17.63 10.90 -10.67
C VAL A 374 18.65 10.61 -11.79
N ARG A 375 19.65 9.79 -11.51
CA ARG A 375 20.63 9.39 -12.55
C ARG A 375 20.00 8.61 -13.71
N ASN A 376 18.92 7.85 -13.43
CA ASN A 376 18.23 7.01 -14.41
C ASN A 376 16.88 7.60 -14.83
N ARG A 377 16.61 8.88 -14.59
CA ARG A 377 15.31 9.53 -14.77
C ARG A 377 14.69 9.29 -16.15
N GLN A 378 15.46 9.49 -17.21
CA GLN A 378 14.94 9.30 -18.58
C GLN A 378 14.58 7.83 -18.86
N THR A 379 15.42 6.89 -18.43
CA THR A 379 15.17 5.45 -18.54
C THR A 379 13.92 5.05 -17.78
N LEU A 380 13.72 5.60 -16.56
CA LEU A 380 12.51 5.38 -15.77
C LEU A 380 11.25 5.95 -16.43
N ASN A 381 11.31 7.16 -16.94
CA ASN A 381 10.20 7.77 -17.66
C ASN A 381 9.86 6.96 -18.93
N GLN A 382 10.87 6.44 -19.64
CA GLN A 382 10.69 5.58 -20.81
C GLN A 382 10.03 4.24 -20.41
N TYR A 383 10.59 3.53 -19.40
CA TYR A 383 10.02 2.30 -18.87
C TYR A 383 8.55 2.49 -18.46
N PHE A 384 8.28 3.57 -17.73
CA PHE A 384 6.94 3.93 -17.28
C PHE A 384 5.98 4.12 -18.46
N HIS A 385 6.38 4.89 -19.48
CA HIS A 385 5.57 5.09 -20.69
C HIS A 385 5.35 3.77 -21.44
N ASP A 386 6.39 2.96 -21.62
CA ASP A 386 6.30 1.68 -22.34
C ASP A 386 5.37 0.67 -21.64
N SER A 387 5.28 0.73 -20.31
CA SER A 387 4.41 -0.16 -19.52
C SER A 387 2.91 -0.01 -19.84
N PHE A 388 2.51 1.12 -20.45
CA PHE A 388 1.11 1.39 -20.83
C PHE A 388 0.84 1.22 -22.33
N GLN A 389 1.85 0.81 -23.12
CA GLN A 389 1.70 0.57 -24.55
C GLN A 389 1.00 -0.77 -24.83
N GLU A 390 0.09 -0.82 -25.79
CA GLU A 390 -0.58 -2.06 -26.20
C GLU A 390 0.41 -3.19 -26.54
N LYS A 391 1.55 -2.84 -27.16
CA LYS A 391 2.60 -3.80 -27.54
C LYS A 391 3.23 -4.55 -26.36
N THR A 392 3.09 -4.06 -25.12
CA THR A 392 3.61 -4.70 -23.90
C THR A 392 2.56 -5.57 -23.21
N ASN A 393 1.34 -5.64 -23.73
CA ASN A 393 0.31 -6.53 -23.21
C ASN A 393 0.66 -8.00 -23.47
N LYS A 394 0.98 -8.73 -22.42
CA LYS A 394 1.29 -10.16 -22.46
C LYS A 394 0.08 -11.05 -22.13
N GLY A 395 -1.08 -10.45 -21.82
CA GLY A 395 -2.31 -11.20 -21.51
C GLY A 395 -2.97 -11.76 -22.77
N ASN A 396 -3.57 -12.95 -22.66
CA ASN A 396 -4.25 -13.62 -23.77
C ASN A 396 -5.70 -13.14 -23.94
N ALA A 397 -6.34 -12.60 -22.91
CA ALA A 397 -7.72 -12.14 -23.00
C ALA A 397 -7.83 -10.82 -23.79
N ALA A 398 -8.75 -10.77 -24.75
CA ALA A 398 -9.14 -9.52 -25.41
C ALA A 398 -10.22 -8.77 -24.61
N ALA A 399 -11.03 -9.50 -23.83
CA ALA A 399 -12.05 -8.92 -22.97
C ALA A 399 -12.42 -9.85 -21.81
N TYR A 400 -12.81 -9.23 -20.70
CA TYR A 400 -13.47 -9.84 -19.56
C TYR A 400 -14.92 -9.37 -19.50
N ILE A 401 -15.86 -10.29 -19.28
CA ILE A 401 -17.31 -10.04 -19.39
C ILE A 401 -18.00 -10.50 -18.12
N PHE A 402 -18.86 -9.64 -17.57
CA PHE A 402 -19.58 -9.86 -16.33
C PHE A 402 -21.07 -9.62 -16.56
N PRO A 403 -21.91 -10.68 -16.52
CA PRO A 403 -23.35 -10.50 -16.57
C PRO A 403 -23.85 -9.61 -15.42
N ASP A 404 -24.70 -8.62 -15.75
CA ASP A 404 -25.31 -7.75 -14.73
C ASP A 404 -26.47 -8.48 -14.06
N ASN A 405 -26.16 -9.35 -13.13
CA ASN A 405 -27.14 -10.09 -12.35
C ASN A 405 -27.49 -9.44 -11.01
N THR A 406 -26.92 -8.26 -10.70
CA THR A 406 -27.11 -7.47 -9.46
C THR A 406 -26.89 -8.26 -8.15
N HIS A 407 -26.35 -9.46 -8.25
CA HIS A 407 -26.10 -10.33 -7.13
C HIS A 407 -24.65 -10.19 -6.65
N ASN A 408 -24.43 -10.54 -5.40
CA ASN A 408 -23.12 -10.58 -4.79
C ASN A 408 -22.41 -9.22 -4.76
N TYR A 409 -21.13 -9.23 -5.06
CA TYR A 409 -20.21 -8.09 -4.95
C TYR A 409 -19.85 -7.48 -6.32
N LEU A 410 -20.65 -7.72 -7.37
CA LEU A 410 -20.33 -7.29 -8.73
C LEU A 410 -20.04 -5.78 -8.80
N TYR A 411 -20.93 -4.96 -8.24
CA TYR A 411 -20.75 -3.51 -8.28
C TYR A 411 -19.61 -3.03 -7.37
N ASP A 412 -19.35 -3.72 -6.26
CA ASP A 412 -18.16 -3.43 -5.43
C ASP A 412 -16.88 -3.66 -6.23
N VAL A 413 -16.79 -4.78 -6.98
CA VAL A 413 -15.63 -5.10 -7.82
C VAL A 413 -15.50 -4.12 -8.99
N MET A 414 -16.59 -3.80 -9.69
CA MET A 414 -16.55 -2.81 -10.76
C MET A 414 -16.09 -1.44 -10.24
N ASN A 415 -16.63 -0.99 -9.11
CA ASN A 415 -16.21 0.27 -8.49
C ASN A 415 -14.75 0.24 -8.04
N MET A 416 -14.28 -0.85 -7.46
CA MET A 416 -12.88 -1.04 -7.09
C MET A 416 -11.96 -0.95 -8.32
N LEU A 417 -12.31 -1.61 -9.42
CA LEU A 417 -11.53 -1.54 -10.66
C LEU A 417 -11.50 -0.12 -11.24
N MET A 418 -12.62 0.62 -11.17
CA MET A 418 -12.65 2.04 -11.58
C MET A 418 -11.71 2.92 -10.75
N GLU A 419 -11.58 2.68 -9.43
CA GLU A 419 -10.63 3.40 -8.57
C GLU A 419 -9.17 3.18 -9.00
N HIS A 420 -8.87 2.04 -9.63
CA HIS A 420 -7.56 1.75 -10.23
C HIS A 420 -7.39 2.32 -11.64
N GLY A 421 -8.37 3.09 -12.14
CA GLY A 421 -8.32 3.73 -13.45
C GLY A 421 -8.66 2.80 -14.62
N ILE A 422 -9.32 1.66 -14.36
CA ILE A 422 -9.78 0.75 -15.41
C ILE A 422 -11.03 1.29 -16.06
N GLU A 423 -11.05 1.26 -17.40
CA GLU A 423 -12.22 1.61 -18.22
C GLU A 423 -13.16 0.42 -18.28
N ILE A 424 -14.37 0.58 -17.75
CA ILE A 424 -15.42 -0.42 -17.76
C ILE A 424 -16.52 0.05 -18.71
N HIS A 425 -16.99 -0.85 -19.54
CA HIS A 425 -18.02 -0.59 -20.54
C HIS A 425 -19.27 -1.40 -20.24
N GLN A 426 -20.43 -0.82 -20.57
CA GLN A 426 -21.72 -1.50 -20.50
C GLN A 426 -22.29 -1.70 -21.90
N ALA A 427 -22.77 -2.91 -22.20
CA ALA A 427 -23.33 -3.27 -23.49
C ALA A 427 -24.64 -2.49 -23.78
N LYS A 428 -24.76 -1.91 -24.98
CA LYS A 428 -25.98 -1.20 -25.43
C LYS A 428 -27.03 -2.13 -26.00
N THR A 429 -26.63 -3.32 -26.45
CA THR A 429 -27.47 -4.35 -27.05
C THR A 429 -27.00 -5.71 -26.62
N ASP A 430 -27.85 -6.71 -26.77
CA ASP A 430 -27.45 -8.11 -26.64
C ASP A 430 -26.36 -8.44 -27.65
N PHE A 431 -25.44 -9.33 -27.27
CA PHE A 431 -24.32 -9.74 -28.11
C PHE A 431 -23.90 -11.19 -27.86
N ASN A 432 -23.16 -11.76 -28.80
CA ASN A 432 -22.68 -13.14 -28.70
C ASN A 432 -21.17 -13.20 -28.70
N VAL A 433 -20.62 -14.12 -27.92
CA VAL A 433 -19.21 -14.50 -27.94
C VAL A 433 -19.08 -15.99 -28.24
N ILE A 434 -18.37 -16.33 -29.32
CA ILE A 434 -18.27 -17.73 -29.79
C ILE A 434 -17.43 -18.58 -28.83
N LYS A 435 -16.33 -18.01 -28.31
CA LYS A 435 -15.44 -18.65 -27.34
C LYS A 435 -15.43 -17.82 -26.06
N ALA A 436 -16.48 -17.92 -25.26
CA ALA A 436 -16.54 -17.36 -23.93
C ALA A 436 -16.12 -18.44 -22.92
N HIS A 437 -14.97 -18.25 -22.27
CA HIS A 437 -14.49 -19.16 -21.23
C HIS A 437 -15.15 -18.81 -19.91
N ASN A 438 -15.80 -19.77 -19.29
CA ASN A 438 -16.41 -19.61 -17.98
C ASN A 438 -15.36 -19.70 -16.87
N TYR A 439 -15.43 -18.82 -15.87
CA TYR A 439 -14.47 -18.83 -14.75
C TYR A 439 -14.56 -20.08 -13.86
N LYS A 440 -15.70 -20.73 -13.75
CA LYS A 440 -15.86 -21.91 -12.87
C LYS A 440 -15.06 -23.11 -13.36
N ASP A 441 -15.13 -23.39 -14.64
CA ASP A 441 -14.54 -24.60 -15.24
C ASP A 441 -13.48 -24.32 -16.32
N GLY A 442 -13.33 -23.07 -16.77
CA GLY A 442 -12.42 -22.68 -17.82
C GLY A 442 -12.88 -23.07 -19.24
N ILE A 443 -14.06 -23.72 -19.38
CA ILE A 443 -14.53 -24.26 -20.65
C ILE A 443 -15.03 -23.12 -21.55
N ALA A 444 -14.56 -23.14 -22.80
CA ALA A 444 -14.98 -22.19 -23.83
C ALA A 444 -16.24 -22.69 -24.54
N ASN A 445 -17.30 -21.92 -24.48
CA ASN A 445 -18.54 -22.18 -25.20
C ASN A 445 -19.04 -20.88 -25.88
N ARG A 446 -19.95 -21.06 -26.85
CA ARG A 446 -20.74 -19.91 -27.33
C ARG A 446 -21.64 -19.46 -26.19
N HIS A 447 -21.61 -18.17 -25.89
CA HIS A 447 -22.46 -17.56 -24.87
C HIS A 447 -23.15 -16.30 -25.40
N GLU A 448 -24.39 -16.10 -24.97
CA GLU A 448 -25.20 -14.92 -25.30
C GLU A 448 -25.23 -14.02 -24.07
N PHE A 449 -24.83 -12.78 -24.26
CA PHE A 449 -24.81 -11.75 -23.24
C PHE A 449 -25.88 -10.71 -23.52
N ASN A 450 -26.39 -10.09 -22.44
CA ASN A 450 -27.49 -9.16 -22.52
C ASN A 450 -27.03 -7.71 -22.60
N LYS A 451 -27.92 -6.87 -23.11
CA LYS A 451 -27.81 -5.44 -22.89
C LYS A 451 -27.69 -5.14 -21.40
N GLY A 452 -26.71 -4.33 -21.03
CA GLY A 452 -26.43 -3.99 -19.62
C GLY A 452 -25.24 -4.72 -19.03
N ASP A 453 -24.83 -5.87 -19.58
CA ASP A 453 -23.67 -6.61 -19.12
C ASP A 453 -22.38 -5.77 -19.22
N PHE A 454 -21.47 -5.98 -18.26
CA PHE A 454 -20.23 -5.21 -18.21
C PHE A 454 -19.11 -5.90 -18.99
N VAL A 455 -18.32 -5.10 -19.69
CA VAL A 455 -17.18 -5.56 -20.46
C VAL A 455 -15.95 -4.69 -20.15
N ILE A 456 -14.84 -5.36 -19.86
CA ILE A 456 -13.54 -4.76 -19.65
C ILE A 456 -12.64 -5.22 -20.79
N PHE A 457 -12.32 -4.32 -21.70
CA PHE A 457 -11.40 -4.59 -22.80
C PHE A 457 -9.95 -4.47 -22.31
N THR A 458 -9.06 -5.29 -22.84
CA THR A 458 -7.64 -5.28 -22.47
C THR A 458 -6.78 -4.38 -23.34
N ASP A 459 -7.33 -3.82 -24.43
CA ASP A 459 -6.69 -2.84 -25.30
C ASP A 459 -6.70 -1.40 -24.75
N GLN A 460 -6.65 -1.30 -23.41
CA GLN A 460 -6.57 -0.05 -22.66
C GLN A 460 -5.25 0.04 -21.87
N PRO A 461 -4.81 1.25 -21.45
CA PRO A 461 -3.49 1.44 -20.82
C PRO A 461 -3.23 0.60 -19.55
N ARG A 462 -4.28 0.22 -18.82
CA ARG A 462 -4.18 -0.57 -17.58
C ARG A 462 -4.15 -2.09 -17.80
N HIS A 463 -3.84 -2.55 -19.01
CA HIS A 463 -3.87 -3.98 -19.38
C HIS A 463 -3.07 -4.88 -18.44
N LEU A 464 -1.90 -4.43 -17.97
CA LEU A 464 -1.07 -5.17 -17.03
C LEU A 464 -1.81 -5.44 -15.70
N PHE A 465 -2.39 -4.41 -15.10
CA PHE A 465 -3.18 -4.54 -13.89
C PHE A 465 -4.45 -5.37 -14.12
N ILE A 466 -5.17 -5.12 -15.24
CA ILE A 466 -6.37 -5.86 -15.61
C ILE A 466 -6.08 -7.35 -15.67
N ASN A 467 -5.08 -7.77 -16.43
CA ASN A 467 -4.72 -9.18 -16.57
C ASN A 467 -4.25 -9.76 -15.24
N THR A 468 -3.45 -9.01 -14.46
CA THR A 468 -2.99 -9.47 -13.15
C THR A 468 -4.15 -9.77 -12.20
N VAL A 469 -5.19 -8.93 -12.18
CA VAL A 469 -6.29 -9.04 -11.18
C VAL A 469 -7.46 -9.89 -11.68
N LEU A 470 -7.69 -9.94 -13.00
CA LEU A 470 -8.83 -10.64 -13.57
C LEU A 470 -8.49 -12.01 -14.19
N GLN A 471 -7.24 -12.30 -14.50
CA GLN A 471 -6.89 -13.59 -15.09
C GLN A 471 -7.28 -14.76 -14.14
N ARG A 472 -7.89 -15.81 -14.73
CA ARG A 472 -8.33 -16.98 -13.97
C ARG A 472 -7.17 -17.78 -13.40
N GLU A 473 -6.14 -17.96 -14.19
CA GLU A 473 -4.93 -18.73 -13.85
C GLU A 473 -3.70 -17.92 -14.26
N MET A 474 -2.68 -17.92 -13.44
CA MET A 474 -1.39 -17.32 -13.74
C MET A 474 -0.33 -18.42 -13.76
N GLU A 475 0.59 -18.29 -14.70
CA GLU A 475 1.80 -19.10 -14.71
C GLU A 475 2.72 -18.66 -13.57
N ILE A 476 3.28 -19.63 -12.86
CA ILE A 476 4.14 -19.43 -11.69
C ILE A 476 5.47 -20.12 -11.98
N GLU A 477 6.56 -19.37 -11.96
CA GLU A 477 7.91 -19.88 -12.26
C GLU A 477 8.54 -20.65 -11.10
N ASP A 478 8.02 -20.51 -9.87
CA ASP A 478 8.51 -21.16 -8.67
C ASP A 478 7.35 -21.64 -7.80
N SER A 479 7.52 -22.76 -7.13
CA SER A 479 6.53 -23.33 -6.21
C SER A 479 6.62 -22.79 -4.78
N ILE A 480 7.69 -22.07 -4.44
CA ILE A 480 7.91 -21.47 -3.13
C ILE A 480 7.51 -20.01 -3.18
N MET A 481 6.46 -19.66 -2.44
CA MET A 481 5.93 -18.31 -2.34
C MET A 481 5.95 -17.84 -0.89
N TYR A 482 6.13 -16.54 -0.71
CA TYR A 482 6.17 -15.93 0.61
C TYR A 482 4.83 -16.08 1.35
N ASP A 483 3.71 -15.77 0.68
CA ASP A 483 2.40 -15.70 1.34
C ASP A 483 1.26 -16.04 0.36
N MET A 484 0.71 -15.02 -0.33
CA MET A 484 -0.48 -15.17 -1.18
C MET A 484 -0.14 -15.74 -2.55
N SER A 485 -0.79 -16.83 -2.91
CA SER A 485 -0.58 -17.54 -4.17
C SER A 485 -1.74 -17.42 -5.16
N THR A 486 -2.90 -16.95 -4.72
CA THR A 486 -4.11 -16.84 -5.55
C THR A 486 -4.91 -15.60 -5.20
N TRP A 487 -5.47 -14.92 -6.21
CA TRP A 487 -6.20 -13.67 -6.00
C TRP A 487 -7.17 -13.27 -7.13
N SER A 488 -7.47 -14.12 -8.10
CA SER A 488 -8.38 -13.76 -9.20
C SER A 488 -9.68 -13.13 -8.66
N ALA A 489 -9.94 -11.85 -8.95
CA ALA A 489 -11.06 -11.13 -8.39
C ALA A 489 -12.42 -11.76 -8.71
N PRO A 490 -12.70 -12.25 -9.95
CA PRO A 490 -13.95 -12.92 -10.22
C PRO A 490 -14.17 -14.17 -9.35
N LEU A 491 -13.13 -14.95 -9.08
CA LEU A 491 -13.21 -16.14 -8.23
C LEU A 491 -13.29 -15.77 -6.75
N ALA A 492 -12.48 -14.81 -6.29
CA ALA A 492 -12.45 -14.36 -4.91
C ALA A 492 -13.80 -13.81 -4.44
N TYR A 493 -14.53 -13.11 -5.32
CA TYR A 493 -15.85 -12.55 -5.05
C TYR A 493 -17.01 -13.44 -5.53
N ASN A 494 -16.72 -14.67 -6.00
CA ASN A 494 -17.71 -15.62 -6.53
C ASN A 494 -18.64 -14.96 -7.58
N LEU A 495 -18.06 -14.23 -8.52
CA LEU A 495 -18.81 -13.60 -9.60
C LEU A 495 -19.05 -14.56 -10.74
N GLU A 496 -20.18 -14.41 -11.41
CA GLU A 496 -20.36 -14.96 -12.75
C GLU A 496 -19.51 -14.10 -13.72
N ALA A 497 -18.53 -14.73 -14.36
CA ALA A 497 -17.60 -14.03 -15.23
C ALA A 497 -17.11 -14.93 -16.35
N TYR A 498 -16.73 -14.28 -17.44
CA TYR A 498 -16.22 -14.90 -18.65
C TYR A 498 -15.03 -14.11 -19.18
N TRP A 499 -14.13 -14.78 -19.91
CA TRP A 499 -13.11 -14.10 -20.71
C TRP A 499 -13.09 -14.66 -22.13
N THR A 500 -12.55 -13.90 -23.05
CA THR A 500 -12.38 -14.33 -24.45
C THR A 500 -11.11 -13.75 -25.05
N GLU A 501 -10.43 -14.54 -25.86
CA GLU A 501 -9.26 -14.13 -26.65
C GLU A 501 -9.68 -13.38 -27.93
N ASN A 502 -10.94 -13.51 -28.31
CA ASN A 502 -11.47 -12.92 -29.53
C ASN A 502 -11.89 -11.46 -29.29
N LYS A 503 -11.59 -10.59 -30.25
CA LYS A 503 -12.09 -9.21 -30.21
C LYS A 503 -13.61 -9.19 -30.20
N VAL A 504 -14.18 -8.60 -29.17
CA VAL A 504 -15.63 -8.39 -29.04
C VAL A 504 -16.00 -7.06 -29.69
N ARG A 505 -16.96 -7.12 -30.63
CA ARG A 505 -17.44 -5.94 -31.34
C ARG A 505 -18.91 -5.72 -31.03
N MET A 506 -19.20 -4.63 -30.30
CA MET A 506 -20.57 -4.24 -29.98
C MET A 506 -20.62 -2.75 -29.62
N GLY A 507 -21.82 -2.17 -29.62
CA GLY A 507 -22.01 -0.82 -29.09
C GLY A 507 -21.90 -0.82 -27.55
N THR A 508 -21.11 0.08 -27.00
CA THR A 508 -20.91 0.20 -25.54
C THR A 508 -21.09 1.63 -25.06
N THR A 509 -21.28 1.78 -23.75
CA THR A 509 -21.13 3.04 -23.03
C THR A 509 -20.10 2.84 -21.94
N ARG A 510 -19.06 3.68 -21.90
CA ARG A 510 -18.09 3.68 -20.79
C ARG A 510 -18.76 4.19 -19.52
N LEU A 511 -18.53 3.52 -18.40
CA LEU A 511 -18.95 4.00 -17.08
C LEU A 511 -18.08 5.20 -16.68
N THR A 512 -18.74 6.25 -16.20
CA THR A 512 -18.08 7.48 -15.69
C THR A 512 -18.35 7.73 -14.21
N GLU A 513 -19.32 7.00 -13.65
CA GLU A 513 -19.75 7.14 -12.27
C GLU A 513 -19.78 5.77 -11.59
N LYS A 514 -19.62 5.77 -10.26
CA LYS A 514 -19.73 4.55 -9.45
C LYS A 514 -21.11 3.94 -9.54
N LEU A 515 -21.15 2.63 -9.63
CA LEU A 515 -22.38 1.86 -9.60
C LEU A 515 -22.96 1.82 -8.19
N ASN A 516 -24.26 1.94 -8.10
CA ASN A 516 -25.00 1.81 -6.86
C ASN A 516 -25.95 0.62 -6.94
N TYR A 517 -25.96 -0.22 -5.91
CA TYR A 517 -26.92 -1.32 -5.86
C TYR A 517 -28.34 -0.78 -5.88
N PRO A 518 -29.24 -1.40 -6.66
CA PRO A 518 -30.64 -1.03 -6.64
C PRO A 518 -31.17 -1.10 -5.23
N SER A 519 -31.74 -0.01 -4.75
CA SER A 519 -32.42 0.05 -3.45
C SER A 519 -33.92 0.11 -3.66
N GLY A 520 -34.65 -0.60 -2.85
CA GLY A 520 -36.10 -0.56 -2.87
C GLY A 520 -36.76 -1.78 -2.24
N LEU A 521 -38.01 -1.58 -1.88
CA LEU A 521 -38.87 -2.63 -1.38
C LEU A 521 -40.00 -2.84 -2.39
N THR A 522 -40.13 -4.05 -2.93
CA THR A 522 -41.28 -4.42 -3.71
C THR A 522 -42.48 -4.45 -2.77
N LYS A 523 -43.29 -3.37 -2.82
CA LYS A 523 -44.49 -3.27 -1.99
C LYS A 523 -45.65 -4.03 -2.64
N LYS A 524 -46.27 -4.91 -1.90
CA LYS A 524 -47.53 -5.54 -2.23
C LYS A 524 -48.60 -5.04 -1.24
N LYS A 525 -49.85 -4.90 -1.67
CA LYS A 525 -50.95 -4.68 -0.77
C LYS A 525 -51.10 -5.94 0.10
N ASP A 526 -51.13 -5.77 1.41
CA ASP A 526 -51.27 -6.83 2.41
C ASP A 526 -50.25 -8.01 2.25
N PRO A 527 -48.94 -7.76 2.35
CA PRO A 527 -47.97 -8.80 2.22
C PRO A 527 -47.98 -9.75 3.44
N TYR A 528 -47.82 -11.03 3.21
CA TYR A 528 -47.69 -12.04 4.27
C TYR A 528 -46.33 -11.95 4.98
N ALA A 529 -45.29 -11.70 4.21
CA ALA A 529 -43.90 -11.57 4.69
C ALA A 529 -43.08 -10.66 3.77
N TYR A 530 -42.05 -10.06 4.33
CA TYR A 530 -40.92 -9.52 3.55
C TYR A 530 -39.80 -10.54 3.51
N VAL A 531 -39.08 -10.60 2.37
CA VAL A 531 -37.96 -11.52 2.16
C VAL A 531 -36.72 -10.77 1.71
N ILE A 532 -35.55 -11.15 2.23
CA ILE A 532 -34.26 -10.62 1.82
C ILE A 532 -33.40 -11.83 1.45
N ASN A 533 -32.98 -11.87 0.18
CA ASN A 533 -32.04 -12.91 -0.27
C ASN A 533 -30.71 -12.71 0.44
N TRP A 534 -30.20 -13.78 1.11
CA TRP A 534 -28.95 -13.70 1.87
C TRP A 534 -27.73 -13.41 1.01
N HIS A 535 -27.76 -13.73 -0.27
CA HIS A 535 -26.67 -13.43 -1.20
C HIS A 535 -26.53 -11.94 -1.52
N GLN A 536 -27.49 -11.10 -1.14
CA GLN A 536 -27.38 -9.65 -1.32
C GLN A 536 -26.30 -9.05 -0.42
N ARG A 537 -25.47 -8.18 -0.98
CA ARG A 537 -24.35 -7.49 -0.32
C ARG A 537 -24.72 -6.91 1.06
N ASN A 538 -25.89 -6.32 1.17
CA ASN A 538 -26.35 -5.65 2.38
C ASN A 538 -27.28 -6.51 3.28
N ALA A 539 -27.47 -7.79 3.00
CA ALA A 539 -28.33 -8.65 3.81
C ALA A 539 -27.90 -8.75 5.28
N PRO A 540 -26.59 -8.92 5.63
CA PRO A 540 -26.14 -8.90 7.02
C PRO A 540 -26.43 -7.58 7.73
N LYS A 541 -26.22 -6.45 7.05
CA LYS A 541 -26.52 -5.12 7.57
C LYS A 541 -28.03 -4.96 7.84
N ALA A 542 -28.86 -5.38 6.89
CA ALA A 542 -30.31 -5.35 7.05
C ALA A 542 -30.76 -6.22 8.23
N LEU A 543 -30.19 -7.43 8.39
CA LEU A 543 -30.49 -8.30 9.53
C LEU A 543 -30.14 -7.64 10.87
N ALA A 544 -28.94 -7.06 10.99
CA ALA A 544 -28.52 -6.36 12.20
C ALA A 544 -29.45 -5.17 12.52
N MET A 545 -29.81 -4.38 11.50
CA MET A 545 -30.73 -3.26 11.69
C MET A 545 -32.14 -3.72 12.13
N LEU A 546 -32.64 -4.82 11.56
CA LEU A 546 -33.93 -5.41 11.96
C LEU A 546 -33.90 -5.90 13.41
N TRP A 547 -32.84 -6.61 13.80
CA TRP A 547 -32.67 -7.09 15.18
C TRP A 547 -32.56 -5.94 16.18
N ASN A 548 -31.77 -4.90 15.87
CA ASN A 548 -31.65 -3.73 16.73
C ASN A 548 -32.98 -2.99 16.93
N LYS A 549 -33.88 -3.07 15.94
CA LYS A 549 -35.25 -2.57 16.05
C LYS A 549 -36.22 -3.58 16.66
N GLY A 550 -35.72 -4.76 17.07
CA GLY A 550 -36.48 -5.82 17.72
C GLY A 550 -37.44 -6.59 16.81
N TYR A 551 -37.18 -6.63 15.49
CA TYR A 551 -37.95 -7.47 14.58
C TYR A 551 -37.62 -8.95 14.76
N HIS A 552 -38.62 -9.80 14.68
CA HIS A 552 -38.45 -11.25 14.60
C HIS A 552 -38.14 -11.64 13.16
N VAL A 553 -36.89 -12.00 12.91
CA VAL A 553 -36.42 -12.46 11.60
C VAL A 553 -36.15 -13.96 11.64
N ARG A 554 -36.57 -14.67 10.62
CA ARG A 554 -36.30 -16.10 10.42
C ARG A 554 -35.42 -16.30 9.20
N SER A 555 -34.72 -17.42 9.15
CA SER A 555 -33.97 -17.87 7.97
C SER A 555 -34.66 -19.09 7.36
N ALA A 556 -34.80 -19.11 6.06
CA ALA A 556 -35.33 -20.24 5.32
C ALA A 556 -34.39 -21.44 5.43
N ARG A 557 -34.89 -22.57 5.94
CA ARG A 557 -34.10 -23.81 6.10
C ARG A 557 -33.98 -24.64 4.81
N LYS A 558 -34.86 -24.36 3.85
CA LYS A 558 -34.90 -24.96 2.52
C LYS A 558 -35.18 -23.86 1.50
N GLU A 559 -34.86 -24.11 0.25
CA GLU A 559 -35.33 -23.30 -0.86
C GLU A 559 -36.85 -23.29 -0.94
N PHE A 560 -37.39 -22.19 -1.46
CA PHE A 560 -38.84 -22.08 -1.69
C PHE A 560 -39.12 -21.15 -2.86
N ASN A 561 -40.26 -21.35 -3.50
CA ASN A 561 -40.77 -20.48 -4.58
C ASN A 561 -41.99 -19.72 -4.09
N ASN A 562 -42.11 -18.43 -4.42
CA ASN A 562 -43.28 -17.60 -4.06
C ASN A 562 -44.27 -17.41 -5.23
N GLY A 563 -44.17 -18.21 -6.28
CA GLY A 563 -44.96 -18.12 -7.50
C GLY A 563 -44.42 -17.12 -8.52
N ILE A 564 -43.36 -16.35 -8.20
CA ILE A 564 -42.73 -15.37 -9.07
C ILE A 564 -41.25 -15.72 -9.29
N ARG A 565 -40.57 -16.15 -8.23
CA ARG A 565 -39.15 -16.53 -8.25
C ARG A 565 -38.78 -17.48 -7.12
N ASP A 566 -37.65 -18.15 -7.32
CA ASP A 566 -37.04 -19.01 -6.32
C ASP A 566 -36.21 -18.22 -5.32
N TYR A 567 -36.26 -18.69 -4.07
CA TYR A 567 -35.46 -18.15 -2.96
C TYR A 567 -34.61 -19.26 -2.37
N PRO A 568 -33.29 -19.10 -2.31
CA PRO A 568 -32.40 -20.12 -1.81
C PRO A 568 -32.53 -20.30 -0.30
N ARG A 569 -32.02 -21.43 0.21
CA ARG A 569 -31.76 -21.64 1.64
C ARG A 569 -30.95 -20.46 2.21
N GLY A 570 -31.28 -20.02 3.42
CA GLY A 570 -30.64 -18.86 4.06
C GLY A 570 -31.39 -17.54 3.87
N THR A 571 -32.30 -17.45 2.90
CA THR A 571 -33.14 -16.25 2.70
C THR A 571 -33.81 -15.82 4.01
N LEU A 572 -33.65 -14.54 4.36
CA LEU A 572 -34.31 -13.98 5.55
C LEU A 572 -35.79 -13.76 5.29
N VAL A 573 -36.61 -14.12 6.27
CA VAL A 573 -38.08 -14.02 6.20
C VAL A 573 -38.59 -13.25 7.43
N ILE A 574 -39.25 -12.12 7.18
CA ILE A 574 -39.87 -11.25 8.18
C ILE A 574 -41.39 -11.41 8.07
N LEU A 575 -41.94 -12.29 8.89
CA LEU A 575 -43.40 -12.54 8.90
C LEU A 575 -44.13 -11.34 9.52
N ILE A 576 -45.14 -10.78 8.81
CA ILE A 576 -45.91 -9.64 9.29
C ILE A 576 -46.67 -10.00 10.56
N GLY A 577 -47.36 -11.14 10.59
CA GLY A 577 -48.13 -11.59 11.76
C GLY A 577 -47.29 -11.78 13.05
N ARG A 578 -45.97 -11.86 12.96
CA ARG A 578 -45.04 -11.91 14.11
C ARG A 578 -44.46 -10.56 14.49
N ASN A 579 -44.73 -9.50 13.70
CA ASN A 579 -44.17 -8.17 13.85
C ASN A 579 -45.27 -7.07 13.79
N GLN A 580 -46.53 -7.39 14.10
CA GLN A 580 -47.68 -6.48 13.96
C GLN A 580 -47.52 -5.17 14.69
N GLU A 581 -46.95 -5.18 15.91
CA GLU A 581 -46.75 -3.99 16.72
C GLU A 581 -45.76 -2.99 16.11
N LYS A 582 -44.90 -3.49 15.18
CA LYS A 582 -43.80 -2.71 14.56
C LYS A 582 -44.06 -2.33 13.11
N GLN A 583 -45.17 -2.75 12.55
CA GLN A 583 -45.54 -2.53 11.14
C GLN A 583 -45.64 -1.04 10.74
N LYS A 584 -45.92 -0.15 11.72
CA LYS A 584 -46.04 1.30 11.49
C LYS A 584 -44.69 2.02 11.33
N SER A 585 -43.56 1.34 11.56
CA SER A 585 -42.20 1.90 11.56
C SER A 585 -41.33 1.43 10.42
N VAL A 586 -41.85 0.72 9.42
CA VAL A 586 -41.16 0.25 8.21
C VAL A 586 -41.44 1.14 7.01
#